data_0c5bfc12c2c8fa69c6a75e386d148ea9
#
_entry.id   0c5bfc12c2c8fa69c6a75e386d148ea9
#
_cell.length_a   1.000
_cell.length_b   1.000
_cell.length_c   1.000
_cell.angle_alpha   90.00
_cell.angle_beta   90.00
_cell.angle_gamma   90.00
#
_symmetry.space_group_name_H-M   'P 1'
#
loop_
_entity.id
_entity.type
_entity.pdbx_description
1 polymer ?
#
loop_
_entity_poly.entity_id
_entity_poly.type
_entity_poly.pdbx_seq_one_letter_code
_entity_poly.pdbx_strand_id
1 'polypeptide(L)'
;MTAAPPASPEPSLIEYPSDFPLKILGHTRPGFAQTVLEVVKRHAPDFDDTTLEMKTSKKGKYLSVTCVIRATSREQLDALYQELCDLPMVVMVL
;
A
#
# COMPACT_ATOMS: atom_id res chain seq x y z
N MET A 1 -27.45 -15.32 6.52
CA MET A 1 -27.02 -15.04 6.62
C MET A 1 -26.26 -14.78 6.22
N THR A 2 -25.98 -14.48 6.24
CA THR A 2 -25.39 -14.17 6.01
C THR A 2 -24.50 -13.97 5.88
N ALA A 3 -24.11 -13.91 5.99
CA ALA A 3 -23.37 -13.78 5.95
C ALA A 3 -22.45 -13.43 5.52
N ALA A 4 -21.97 -13.22 5.65
CA ALA A 4 -21.05 -12.75 5.44
C ALA A 4 -20.07 -13.10 4.94
N PRO A 5 -19.46 -12.82 4.42
CA PRO A 5 -18.45 -13.06 4.01
C PRO A 5 -17.53 -12.60 4.28
N PRO A 6 -17.17 -12.81 4.49
CA PRO A 6 -16.31 -12.56 4.96
C PRO A 6 -15.10 -12.48 4.61
N ALA A 7 -14.70 -12.94 3.85
CA ALA A 7 -13.39 -12.97 3.56
C ALA A 7 -12.79 -11.66 3.51
N SER A 8 -13.21 -10.80 2.81
CA SER A 8 -12.62 -9.49 2.85
C SER A 8 -13.29 -8.71 3.92
N PRO A 9 -12.55 -7.88 4.61
CA PRO A 9 -13.18 -7.02 5.58
C PRO A 9 -14.19 -6.15 4.90
N GLU A 10 -15.32 -6.09 5.48
CA GLU A 10 -16.33 -5.17 5.02
C GLU A 10 -15.84 -3.76 5.26
N PRO A 11 -16.00 -2.86 4.30
CA PRO A 11 -15.60 -1.49 4.56
C PRO A 11 -16.28 -0.90 5.78
N SER A 12 -17.47 -1.34 6.07
CA SER A 12 -18.19 -0.86 7.23
C SER A 12 -17.57 -1.30 8.54
N LEU A 13 -16.68 -2.30 8.51
CA LEU A 13 -16.00 -2.77 9.70
C LEU A 13 -14.69 -2.03 9.95
N ILE A 14 -14.29 -1.18 9.03
CA ILE A 14 -13.07 -0.40 9.18
C ILE A 14 -13.44 0.94 9.78
N GLU A 15 -12.84 1.24 10.91
CA GLU A 15 -13.06 2.55 11.55
C GLU A 15 -12.00 3.51 11.07
N TYR A 16 -12.42 4.67 10.63
CA TYR A 16 -11.52 5.71 10.17
C TYR A 16 -11.47 6.85 11.18
N PRO A 17 -10.31 7.44 11.38
CA PRO A 17 -9.03 7.06 10.79
C PRO A 17 -8.45 5.82 11.48
N SER A 18 -7.67 5.06 10.74
CA SER A 18 -7.01 3.89 11.31
C SER A 18 -5.70 3.65 10.59
N ASP A 19 -4.79 2.96 11.28
CA ASP A 19 -3.53 2.57 10.65
C ASP A 19 -3.80 1.40 9.72
N PHE A 20 -3.31 1.52 8.49
CA PHE A 20 -3.57 0.53 7.46
C PHE A 20 -2.24 0.10 6.84
N PRO A 21 -1.82 -1.15 7.04
CA PRO A 21 -0.56 -1.62 6.45
C PRO A 21 -0.74 -1.95 4.98
N LEU A 22 0.22 -1.52 4.19
CA LEU A 22 0.28 -1.82 2.76
C LEU A 22 1.60 -2.47 2.45
N LYS A 23 1.57 -3.48 1.59
CA LYS A 23 2.77 -4.11 1.09
C LYS A 23 2.74 -4.04 -0.42
N ILE A 24 3.72 -3.36 -0.98
CA ILE A 24 3.81 -3.15 -2.41
C ILE A 24 4.98 -3.97 -2.93
N LEU A 25 4.68 -4.88 -3.84
CA LEU A 25 5.68 -5.76 -4.42
C LEU A 25 5.92 -5.35 -5.86
N GLY A 26 7.19 -5.22 -6.25
CA GLY A 26 7.49 -4.83 -7.61
C GLY A 26 8.87 -5.28 -8.03
N HIS A 27 9.20 -4.91 -9.27
CA HIS A 27 10.52 -5.22 -9.82
C HIS A 27 11.57 -4.32 -9.20
N THR A 28 12.75 -4.89 -8.94
CA THR A 28 13.85 -4.12 -8.41
C THR A 28 14.36 -3.16 -9.48
N ARG A 29 14.16 -1.87 -9.24
CA ARG A 29 14.59 -0.82 -10.17
C ARG A 29 15.03 0.40 -9.38
N PRO A 30 15.98 1.16 -9.92
CA PRO A 30 16.33 2.43 -9.29
C PRO A 30 15.11 3.31 -9.16
N GLY A 31 14.94 3.91 -8.00
CA GLY A 31 13.83 4.82 -7.77
C GLY A 31 12.51 4.16 -7.45
N PHE A 32 12.46 2.82 -7.36
CA PHE A 32 11.19 2.15 -7.06
C PHE A 32 10.60 2.65 -5.74
N ALA A 33 11.38 2.59 -4.69
CA ALA A 33 10.90 3.01 -3.37
C ALA A 33 10.53 4.49 -3.35
N GLN A 34 11.29 5.31 -4.04
CA GLN A 34 11.01 6.73 -4.10
C GLN A 34 9.69 7.00 -4.81
N THR A 35 9.44 6.30 -5.90
CA THR A 35 8.19 6.46 -6.64
C THR A 35 7.01 6.03 -5.79
N VAL A 36 7.14 4.88 -5.11
CA VAL A 36 6.10 4.41 -4.22
C VAL A 36 5.84 5.43 -3.11
N LEU A 37 6.92 5.95 -2.53
CA LEU A 37 6.80 6.92 -1.45
C LEU A 37 6.07 8.17 -1.91
N GLU A 38 6.37 8.66 -3.12
CA GLU A 38 5.69 9.83 -3.64
C GLU A 38 4.20 9.61 -3.79
N VAL A 39 3.82 8.43 -4.29
CA VAL A 39 2.41 8.10 -4.43
C VAL A 39 1.74 8.00 -3.07
N VAL A 40 2.39 7.32 -2.13
CA VAL A 40 1.82 7.17 -0.79
C VAL A 40 1.64 8.54 -0.14
N LYS A 41 2.63 9.42 -0.24
CA LYS A 41 2.54 10.74 0.39
C LYS A 41 1.50 11.63 -0.28
N ARG A 42 1.23 11.40 -1.56
CA ARG A 42 0.20 12.16 -2.25
C ARG A 42 -1.18 11.87 -1.67
N HIS A 43 -1.41 10.64 -1.28
CA HIS A 43 -2.70 10.22 -0.73
C HIS A 43 -2.73 10.23 0.78
N ALA A 44 -1.57 10.16 1.42
CA ALA A 44 -1.46 10.17 2.88
C ALA A 44 -0.31 11.11 3.26
N PRO A 45 -0.53 12.42 3.20
CA PRO A 45 0.56 13.37 3.40
C PRO A 45 1.19 13.32 4.78
N ASP A 46 0.52 12.78 5.76
CA ASP A 46 1.07 12.63 7.10
C ASP A 46 1.83 11.32 7.28
N PHE A 47 2.05 10.56 6.21
CA PHE A 47 2.82 9.34 6.30
C PHE A 47 4.26 9.64 6.72
N ASP A 48 4.74 8.87 7.69
CA ASP A 48 6.10 9.01 8.20
C ASP A 48 7.01 8.08 7.40
N ASP A 49 7.81 8.64 6.51
CA ASP A 49 8.65 7.85 5.63
C ASP A 49 9.81 7.17 6.36
N THR A 50 10.08 7.54 7.61
CA THR A 50 11.09 6.84 8.40
C THR A 50 10.62 5.46 8.82
N THR A 51 9.33 5.18 8.72
CA THR A 51 8.76 3.89 9.08
C THR A 51 8.66 2.95 7.88
N LEU A 52 8.99 3.42 6.70
CA LEU A 52 8.92 2.60 5.50
C LEU A 52 9.98 1.50 5.56
N GLU A 53 9.56 0.28 5.24
CA GLU A 53 10.47 -0.86 5.24
C GLU A 53 10.60 -1.42 3.84
N MET A 54 11.81 -1.82 3.49
CA MET A 54 12.09 -2.42 2.20
C MET A 54 12.74 -3.76 2.40
N LYS A 55 12.35 -4.70 1.55
CA LYS A 55 12.92 -6.03 1.57
C LYS A 55 13.18 -6.49 0.15
N THR A 56 14.35 -7.03 -0.09
CA THR A 56 14.72 -7.56 -1.41
C THR A 56 14.52 -9.06 -1.38
N SER A 57 14.04 -9.61 -2.49
CA SER A 57 13.90 -11.06 -2.61
C SER A 57 15.27 -11.69 -2.65
N LYS A 58 15.31 -13.02 -2.47
CA LYS A 58 16.58 -13.76 -2.39
C LYS A 58 17.49 -13.48 -3.55
N LYS A 59 16.95 -13.36 -4.74
CA LYS A 59 17.75 -13.15 -5.95
C LYS A 59 17.82 -11.69 -6.35
N GLY A 60 17.26 -10.80 -5.55
CA GLY A 60 17.28 -9.38 -5.88
C GLY A 60 16.36 -8.98 -6.99
N LYS A 61 15.51 -9.88 -7.45
CA LYS A 61 14.65 -9.63 -8.59
C LYS A 61 13.45 -8.78 -8.23
N TYR A 62 12.95 -8.96 -7.02
CA TYR A 62 11.76 -8.26 -6.56
C TYR A 62 12.07 -7.51 -5.28
N LEU A 63 11.36 -6.42 -5.14
CA LEU A 63 11.51 -5.56 -3.98
C LEU A 63 10.14 -5.37 -3.37
N SER A 64 10.04 -5.47 -2.06
CA SER A 64 8.79 -5.20 -1.36
C SER A 64 8.98 -3.98 -0.48
N VAL A 65 7.98 -3.12 -0.49
CA VAL A 65 7.94 -1.92 0.34
C VAL A 65 6.72 -2.05 1.25
N THR A 66 6.97 -1.96 2.54
CA THR A 66 5.89 -2.02 3.52
C THR A 66 5.73 -0.65 4.14
N CYS A 67 4.51 -0.15 4.13
CA CYS A 67 4.22 1.12 4.78
C CYS A 67 2.89 1.01 5.51
N VAL A 68 2.83 1.71 6.64
CA VAL A 68 1.61 1.82 7.41
C VAL A 68 1.13 3.25 7.25
N ILE A 69 -0.01 3.41 6.63
CA ILE A 69 -0.56 4.74 6.41
C ILE A 69 -1.75 4.95 7.34
N ARG A 70 -2.07 6.22 7.56
CA ARG A 70 -3.27 6.56 8.30
C ARG A 70 -4.41 6.70 7.30
N ALA A 71 -5.25 5.71 7.27
CA ALA A 71 -6.38 5.70 6.36
C ALA A 71 -7.50 6.56 6.94
N THR A 72 -7.95 7.53 6.18
CA THR A 72 -9.00 8.45 6.61
C THR A 72 -10.34 8.15 5.96
N SER A 73 -10.33 7.41 4.85
CA SER A 73 -11.55 7.06 4.17
C SER A 73 -11.28 5.91 3.21
N ARG A 74 -12.34 5.27 2.79
CA ARG A 74 -12.21 4.23 1.78
C ARG A 74 -11.80 4.80 0.44
N GLU A 75 -12.30 5.97 0.10
CA GLU A 75 -11.94 6.61 -1.15
C GLU A 75 -10.45 6.87 -1.23
N GLN A 76 -9.85 7.28 -0.11
CA GLN A 76 -8.41 7.46 -0.06
C GLN A 76 -7.68 6.17 -0.37
N LEU A 77 -8.10 5.08 0.25
CA LEU A 77 -7.46 3.78 0.03
C LEU A 77 -7.63 3.30 -1.41
N ASP A 78 -8.83 3.44 -1.95
CA ASP A 78 -9.09 3.02 -3.32
C ASP A 78 -8.25 3.80 -4.32
N ALA A 79 -8.15 5.11 -4.12
CA ALA A 79 -7.35 5.95 -5.00
C ALA A 79 -5.87 5.58 -4.91
N LEU A 80 -5.39 5.33 -3.71
CA LEU A 80 -4.00 4.95 -3.49
C LEU A 80 -3.70 3.60 -4.15
N TYR A 81 -4.56 2.62 -3.95
CA TYR A 81 -4.42 1.31 -4.57
C TYR A 81 -4.37 1.43 -6.09
N GLN A 82 -5.29 2.21 -6.65
CA GLN A 82 -5.38 2.36 -8.08
C GLN A 82 -4.10 2.96 -8.65
N GLU A 83 -3.60 3.99 -8.00
CA GLU A 83 -2.39 4.65 -8.50
C GLU A 83 -1.18 3.74 -8.37
N LEU A 84 -1.08 2.99 -7.27
CA LEU A 84 0.03 2.04 -7.10
C LEU A 84 -0.03 0.95 -8.16
N CYS A 85 -1.20 0.42 -8.43
CA CYS A 85 -1.35 -0.63 -9.44
C CYS A 85 -1.07 -0.13 -10.85
N ASP A 86 -1.21 1.16 -11.08
CA ASP A 86 -0.93 1.74 -12.39
C ASP A 86 0.56 1.94 -12.64
N LEU A 87 1.40 1.82 -11.63
CA LEU A 87 2.83 1.95 -11.81
C LEU A 87 3.37 0.72 -12.54
N PRO A 88 4.13 0.92 -13.63
CA PRO A 88 4.59 -0.23 -14.41
C PRO A 88 5.53 -1.15 -13.66
N MET A 89 6.20 -0.66 -12.64
CA MET A 89 7.12 -1.45 -11.85
C MET A 89 6.45 -2.26 -10.76
N VAL A 90 5.18 -1.98 -10.46
CA VAL A 90 4.47 -2.64 -9.38
C VAL A 90 3.82 -3.92 -9.91
N VAL A 91 4.09 -5.03 -9.23
CA VAL A 91 3.53 -6.33 -9.58
C VAL A 91 2.25 -6.58 -8.80
N MET A 92 2.24 -6.21 -7.53
CA MET A 92 1.13 -6.56 -6.66
C MET A 92 1.10 -5.62 -5.45
N VAL A 93 -0.09 -5.32 -5.00
CA VAL A 93 -0.30 -4.56 -3.75
C VAL A 93 -1.15 -5.42 -2.84
N LEU A 94 -0.66 -5.63 -1.63
CA LEU A 94 -1.34 -6.48 -0.64
C LEU A 94 -1.89 -5.67 0.52
#